data_65516b5fb7711e9d34aabe8ff2785fbc
#
_entry.id   65516b5fb7711e9d34aabe8ff2785fbc
#
_cell.length_a   1.000
_cell.length_b   1.000
_cell.length_c   1.000
_cell.angle_alpha   90.00
_cell.angle_beta   90.00
_cell.angle_gamma   90.00
#
_symmetry.space_group_name_H-M   'P 1'
#
loop_
_entity.id
_entity.type
_entity.pdbx_description
1 polymer ?
#
loop_
_entity_poly.entity_id
_entity_poly.type
_entity_poly.pdbx_seq_one_letter_code
_entity_poly.pdbx_strand_id
1 'polypeptide(L)'
;YSILDKEMYGWCEIVIQRDCKSIEELSRYYQRIGIILFINYLLEGGDIHFENLIACNEYPVIIDAETFIGNIEENNGKSAAEKVASLLRKSVLYSGILPFYSWNNAGDTGINMSAISGEEGQKFPIKIPFIINPKSVNMRVVYDYPVSKGNHNLAMLKGRFIQPSEFADKIIQ
;
A
#
# COMPACT_ATOMS: atom_id res chain seq x y z
N TYR A 1 12.65 -9.59 7.95
CA TYR A 1 12.02 -10.21 9.13
C TYR A 1 12.15 -11.73 9.07
N SER A 2 12.16 -12.36 10.25
CA SER A 2 12.32 -13.82 10.39
C SER A 2 10.98 -14.52 10.29
N ILE A 3 10.96 -15.71 9.66
CA ILE A 3 9.78 -16.56 9.56
C ILE A 3 10.11 -17.90 10.20
N LEU A 4 9.25 -18.40 11.07
CA LEU A 4 9.31 -19.74 11.66
C LEU A 4 8.13 -20.55 11.13
N ASP A 5 8.39 -21.42 10.19
CA ASP A 5 7.40 -22.35 9.63
C ASP A 5 7.23 -23.58 10.55
N LYS A 6 6.00 -23.99 10.76
CA LYS A 6 5.55 -25.15 11.53
C LYS A 6 4.58 -26.03 10.75
N GLU A 7 4.69 -26.09 9.41
CA GLU A 7 3.85 -26.86 8.48
C GLU A 7 2.38 -26.43 8.45
N MET A 8 1.65 -26.53 9.58
CA MET A 8 0.23 -26.20 9.70
C MET A 8 -0.02 -24.76 10.14
N TYR A 9 0.99 -24.06 10.61
CA TYR A 9 0.96 -22.68 11.05
C TYR A 9 2.38 -22.11 11.05
N GLY A 10 2.52 -20.82 11.18
CA GLY A 10 3.83 -20.18 11.26
C GLY A 10 3.78 -18.93 12.12
N TRP A 11 4.97 -18.43 12.41
CA TRP A 11 5.17 -17.16 13.10
C TRP A 11 6.05 -16.28 12.23
N CYS A 12 5.72 -15.02 12.11
CA CYS A 12 6.62 -14.05 11.53
C CYS A 12 6.98 -12.98 12.55
N GLU A 13 8.19 -12.47 12.43
CA GLU A 13 8.62 -11.33 13.23
C GLU A 13 7.74 -10.12 12.92
N ILE A 14 7.29 -9.42 13.96
CA ILE A 14 6.53 -8.19 13.77
C ILE A 14 7.43 -7.07 13.25
N VAL A 15 7.03 -6.47 12.14
CA VAL A 15 7.71 -5.29 11.61
C VAL A 15 7.13 -4.05 12.27
N ILE A 16 7.99 -3.22 12.83
CA ILE A 16 7.60 -1.98 13.50
C ILE A 16 8.21 -0.79 12.75
N GLN A 17 7.39 0.23 12.51
CA GLN A 17 7.87 1.48 11.94
C GLN A 17 8.98 2.09 12.81
N ARG A 18 10.04 2.58 12.16
CA ARG A 18 11.19 3.20 12.83
C ARG A 18 11.70 4.40 12.03
N ASP A 19 12.15 5.43 12.74
CA ASP A 19 12.75 6.62 12.15
C ASP A 19 14.05 6.30 11.38
N CYS A 20 14.25 6.99 10.27
CA CYS A 20 15.57 7.13 9.68
C CYS A 20 16.48 7.97 10.60
N LYS A 21 17.73 7.59 10.70
CA LYS A 21 18.71 8.28 11.54
C LYS A 21 19.31 9.51 10.86
N SER A 22 19.30 9.53 9.53
CA SER A 22 19.88 10.61 8.73
C SER A 22 19.12 10.82 7.42
N ILE A 23 19.46 11.91 6.73
CA ILE A 23 18.91 12.24 5.40
C ILE A 23 19.37 11.22 4.34
N GLU A 24 20.54 10.62 4.50
CA GLU A 24 21.06 9.59 3.62
C GLU A 24 20.27 8.28 3.77
N GLU A 25 19.89 7.90 4.98
CA GLU A 25 18.99 6.77 5.22
C GLU A 25 17.63 7.00 4.57
N LEU A 26 17.09 8.20 4.74
CA LEU A 26 15.83 8.62 4.12
C LEU A 26 15.92 8.57 2.58
N SER A 27 17.03 9.06 2.00
CA SER A 27 17.26 8.97 0.56
C SER A 27 17.30 7.52 0.09
N ARG A 28 17.99 6.64 0.84
CA ARG A 28 18.01 5.20 0.51
C ARG A 28 16.64 4.52 0.65
N TYR A 29 15.81 4.98 1.59
CA TYR A 29 14.42 4.51 1.69
C TYR A 29 13.68 4.73 0.37
N TYR A 30 13.68 5.96 -0.16
CA TYR A 30 12.98 6.27 -1.39
C TYR A 30 13.62 5.65 -2.63
N GLN A 31 14.94 5.49 -2.67
CA GLN A 31 15.60 4.72 -3.73
C GLN A 31 15.12 3.25 -3.74
N ARG A 32 14.96 2.63 -2.56
CA ARG A 32 14.44 1.28 -2.45
C ARG A 32 12.97 1.17 -2.84
N ILE A 33 12.16 2.18 -2.58
CA ILE A 33 10.79 2.27 -3.14
C ILE A 33 10.83 2.21 -4.68
N GLY A 34 11.74 2.95 -5.31
CA GLY A 34 11.93 2.90 -6.77
C GLY A 34 12.36 1.52 -7.27
N ILE A 35 13.27 0.85 -6.55
CA ILE A 35 13.70 -0.51 -6.86
C ILE A 35 12.53 -1.51 -6.74
N ILE A 36 11.75 -1.41 -5.67
CA ILE A 36 10.56 -2.25 -5.46
C ILE A 36 9.54 -2.02 -6.58
N LEU A 37 9.29 -0.76 -6.95
CA LEU A 37 8.41 -0.41 -8.07
C LEU A 37 8.86 -1.08 -9.37
N PHE A 38 10.16 -1.00 -9.68
CA PHE A 38 10.72 -1.60 -10.88
C PHE A 38 10.59 -3.13 -10.88
N ILE A 39 10.95 -3.79 -9.77
CA ILE A 39 10.86 -5.24 -9.65
C ILE A 39 9.39 -5.70 -9.74
N ASN A 40 8.49 -5.03 -9.02
CA ASN A 40 7.07 -5.35 -9.03
C ASN A 40 6.47 -5.20 -10.44
N TYR A 41 6.82 -4.13 -11.15
CA TYR A 41 6.44 -3.93 -12.55
C TYR A 41 6.94 -5.05 -13.46
N LEU A 42 8.20 -5.47 -13.34
CA LEU A 42 8.77 -6.58 -14.13
C LEU A 42 8.08 -7.92 -13.85
N LEU A 43 7.64 -8.14 -12.61
CA LEU A 43 6.95 -9.36 -12.19
C LEU A 43 5.44 -9.29 -12.41
N GLU A 44 4.95 -8.22 -13.07
CA GLU A 44 3.52 -7.97 -13.31
C GLU A 44 2.68 -7.99 -12.02
N GLY A 45 3.32 -7.65 -10.88
CA GLY A 45 2.68 -7.61 -9.59
C GLY A 45 1.78 -6.39 -9.42
N GLY A 46 0.94 -6.45 -8.39
CA GLY A 46 -0.01 -5.39 -8.07
C GLY A 46 -0.31 -5.31 -6.58
N ASP A 47 -1.29 -4.48 -6.23
CA ASP A 47 -1.90 -4.38 -4.90
C ASP A 47 -0.92 -4.02 -3.75
N ILE A 48 0.19 -3.35 -4.06
CA ILE A 48 1.05 -2.80 -3.02
C ILE A 48 0.49 -1.45 -2.60
N HIS A 49 -0.45 -1.45 -1.67
CA HIS A 49 -1.06 -0.24 -1.14
C HIS A 49 -0.47 0.15 0.22
N PHE A 50 -0.93 1.26 0.79
CA PHE A 50 -0.36 1.84 2.00
C PHE A 50 -0.40 0.92 3.23
N GLU A 51 -1.34 -0.03 3.30
CA GLU A 51 -1.42 -0.99 4.41
C GLU A 51 -0.40 -2.13 4.29
N ASN A 52 0.12 -2.38 3.08
CA ASN A 52 1.04 -3.48 2.77
C ASN A 52 2.51 -3.07 2.88
N LEU A 53 2.80 -1.82 3.26
CA LEU A 53 4.15 -1.28 3.39
C LEU A 53 4.39 -0.71 4.78
N ILE A 54 5.52 -1.06 5.39
CA ILE A 54 5.98 -0.48 6.66
C ILE A 54 7.36 0.15 6.48
N ALA A 55 7.50 1.41 6.90
CA ALA A 55 8.76 2.12 6.90
C ALA A 55 9.59 1.75 8.14
N CYS A 56 10.64 0.94 7.95
CA CYS A 56 11.54 0.53 9.01
C CYS A 56 12.93 1.09 8.77
N ASN A 57 13.23 2.26 9.32
CA ASN A 57 14.45 3.04 9.02
C ASN A 57 14.57 3.30 7.50
N GLU A 58 15.68 2.92 6.89
CA GLU A 58 15.94 3.02 5.46
C GLU A 58 15.30 1.89 4.61
N TYR A 59 14.52 0.99 5.23
CA TYR A 59 13.95 -0.18 4.59
C TYR A 59 12.44 -0.07 4.46
N PRO A 60 11.88 0.05 3.24
CA PRO A 60 10.48 -0.21 2.97
C PRO A 60 10.24 -1.73 3.03
N VAL A 61 9.45 -2.18 4.00
CA VAL A 61 9.16 -3.60 4.21
C VAL A 61 7.75 -3.91 3.73
N ILE A 62 7.63 -4.77 2.74
CA ILE A 62 6.34 -5.29 2.28
C ILE A 62 5.93 -6.41 3.24
N ILE A 63 4.73 -6.31 3.83
CA ILE A 63 4.20 -7.26 4.81
C ILE A 63 3.15 -8.21 4.24
N ASP A 64 2.63 -7.90 3.05
CA ASP A 64 1.73 -8.74 2.29
C ASP A 64 2.20 -8.77 0.83
N ALA A 65 2.82 -9.88 0.44
CA ALA A 65 3.47 -10.03 -0.85
C ALA A 65 2.78 -11.08 -1.74
N GLU A 66 1.53 -11.46 -1.44
CA GLU A 66 0.83 -12.52 -2.17
C GLU A 66 0.58 -12.16 -3.63
N THR A 67 0.44 -10.86 -3.93
CA THR A 67 0.21 -10.32 -5.28
C THR A 67 1.47 -9.73 -5.90
N PHE A 68 2.65 -9.90 -5.26
CA PHE A 68 3.91 -9.32 -5.74
C PHE A 68 4.37 -9.92 -7.07
N ILE A 69 3.99 -11.16 -7.36
CA ILE A 69 4.19 -11.83 -8.63
C ILE A 69 2.82 -12.04 -9.25
N GLY A 70 2.57 -11.34 -10.34
CA GLY A 70 1.30 -11.38 -11.04
C GLY A 70 1.27 -12.41 -12.16
N ASN A 71 0.08 -12.67 -12.66
CA ASN A 71 -0.18 -13.36 -13.92
C ASN A 71 -1.24 -12.55 -14.67
N ILE A 72 -0.78 -11.64 -15.52
CA ILE A 72 -1.70 -10.81 -16.30
C ILE A 72 -2.16 -11.63 -17.51
N GLU A 73 -3.33 -12.24 -17.40
CA GLU A 73 -3.97 -12.83 -18.56
C GLU A 73 -4.27 -11.76 -19.61
N GLU A 74 -3.89 -12.02 -20.84
CA GLU A 74 -4.23 -11.16 -21.99
C GLU A 74 -5.75 -11.19 -22.22
N ASN A 75 -6.44 -10.25 -21.62
CA ASN A 75 -7.86 -10.05 -21.89
C ASN A 75 -8.02 -9.03 -23.01
N ASN A 76 -8.31 -9.53 -24.22
CA ASN A 76 -8.66 -8.68 -25.36
C ASN A 76 -10.08 -8.12 -25.19
N GLY A 77 -10.23 -7.23 -24.21
CA GLY A 77 -11.49 -6.63 -23.84
C GLY A 77 -12.31 -6.11 -25.02
N LYS A 78 -13.60 -6.43 -25.02
CA LYS A 78 -14.52 -6.03 -26.09
C LYS A 78 -15.02 -4.59 -25.94
N SER A 79 -15.10 -4.11 -24.71
CA SER A 79 -15.51 -2.74 -24.40
C SER A 79 -14.33 -1.77 -24.28
N ALA A 80 -14.58 -0.46 -24.40
CA ALA A 80 -13.57 0.57 -24.17
C ALA A 80 -13.03 0.52 -22.73
N ALA A 81 -13.89 0.26 -21.74
CA ALA A 81 -13.49 0.16 -20.34
C ALA A 81 -12.54 -1.02 -20.09
N GLU A 82 -12.81 -2.20 -20.69
CA GLU A 82 -11.93 -3.37 -20.58
C GLU A 82 -10.56 -3.13 -21.25
N LYS A 83 -10.54 -2.42 -22.38
CA LYS A 83 -9.29 -2.03 -23.03
C LYS A 83 -8.45 -1.10 -22.16
N VAL A 84 -9.07 -0.07 -21.53
CA VAL A 84 -8.40 0.83 -20.60
C VAL A 84 -7.90 0.06 -19.38
N ALA A 85 -8.68 -0.81 -18.78
CA ALA A 85 -8.27 -1.65 -17.67
C ALA A 85 -7.07 -2.53 -18.02
N SER A 86 -7.06 -3.12 -19.24
CA SER A 86 -5.93 -3.92 -19.74
C SER A 86 -4.65 -3.07 -19.90
N LEU A 87 -4.76 -1.85 -20.41
CA LEU A 87 -3.62 -0.93 -20.52
C LEU A 87 -3.08 -0.51 -19.14
N LEU A 88 -3.96 -0.23 -18.17
CA LEU A 88 -3.56 0.12 -16.81
C LEU A 88 -2.84 -1.04 -16.12
N ARG A 89 -3.31 -2.28 -16.31
CA ARG A 89 -2.65 -3.47 -15.76
C ARG A 89 -1.22 -3.67 -16.28
N LYS A 90 -0.94 -3.24 -17.50
CA LYS A 90 0.41 -3.29 -18.11
C LYS A 90 1.26 -2.06 -17.78
N SER A 91 0.80 -1.16 -16.94
CA SER A 91 1.52 0.04 -16.55
C SER A 91 2.09 -0.06 -15.13
N VAL A 92 3.07 0.78 -14.81
CA VAL A 92 3.62 0.91 -13.46
C VAL A 92 2.58 1.30 -12.41
N LEU A 93 1.45 1.89 -12.83
CA LEU A 93 0.36 2.28 -11.93
C LEU A 93 -0.35 1.06 -11.32
N TYR A 94 -0.32 -0.08 -12.00
CA TYR A 94 -0.92 -1.31 -11.50
C TYR A 94 -0.24 -1.84 -10.24
N SER A 95 1.02 -1.50 -10.03
CA SER A 95 1.78 -1.88 -8.84
C SER A 95 1.09 -1.47 -7.53
N GLY A 96 0.29 -0.40 -7.54
CA GLY A 96 -0.29 0.22 -6.35
C GLY A 96 0.69 1.10 -5.57
N ILE A 97 1.96 1.20 -5.98
CA ILE A 97 2.99 1.98 -5.28
C ILE A 97 2.83 3.47 -5.56
N LEU A 98 2.59 3.84 -6.83
CA LEU A 98 2.45 5.23 -7.24
C LEU A 98 1.06 5.79 -6.89
N PRO A 99 0.92 7.12 -6.70
CA PRO A 99 -0.35 7.72 -6.32
C PRO A 99 -1.50 7.34 -7.25
N PHE A 100 -2.53 6.75 -6.69
CA PHE A 100 -3.80 6.53 -7.35
C PHE A 100 -4.96 6.80 -6.37
N TYR A 101 -6.06 7.29 -6.91
CA TYR A 101 -7.22 7.67 -6.10
C TYR A 101 -8.38 6.73 -6.37
N SER A 102 -8.98 6.23 -5.30
CA SER A 102 -10.26 5.51 -5.33
C SER A 102 -11.39 6.49 -5.01
N TRP A 103 -12.38 6.57 -5.89
CA TRP A 103 -13.55 7.41 -5.73
C TRP A 103 -14.81 6.58 -5.54
N ASN A 104 -15.76 7.13 -4.81
CA ASN A 104 -17.12 6.68 -4.91
C ASN A 104 -17.89 7.54 -5.95
N ASN A 105 -19.07 7.07 -6.38
CA ASN A 105 -19.87 7.72 -7.43
C ASN A 105 -20.47 9.10 -7.04
N ALA A 106 -20.19 9.61 -5.87
CA ALA A 106 -20.85 10.78 -5.30
C ALA A 106 -20.07 12.10 -5.45
N GLY A 107 -18.94 12.12 -6.17
CA GLY A 107 -18.15 13.34 -6.38
C GLY A 107 -17.27 13.74 -5.20
N ASP A 108 -17.00 12.82 -4.27
CA ASP A 108 -16.06 13.04 -3.18
C ASP A 108 -14.61 13.15 -3.70
N THR A 109 -13.73 13.74 -2.89
CA THR A 109 -12.32 13.99 -3.22
C THR A 109 -11.50 12.72 -3.49
N GLY A 110 -12.04 11.53 -3.23
CA GLY A 110 -11.33 10.27 -3.35
C GLY A 110 -10.31 10.06 -2.23
N ILE A 111 -9.82 8.84 -2.12
CA ILE A 111 -8.76 8.46 -1.19
C ILE A 111 -7.54 7.99 -1.97
N ASN A 112 -6.36 8.45 -1.61
CA ASN A 112 -5.11 7.95 -2.16
C ASN A 112 -4.76 6.63 -1.51
N MET A 113 -4.82 5.53 -2.27
CA MET A 113 -4.59 4.18 -1.81
C MET A 113 -3.14 3.70 -1.98
N SER A 114 -2.29 4.51 -2.60
CA SER A 114 -0.92 4.08 -2.96
C SER A 114 -0.05 3.75 -1.75
N ALA A 115 0.97 2.90 -1.98
CA ALA A 115 1.97 2.59 -0.95
C ALA A 115 2.73 3.82 -0.43
N ILE A 116 2.83 4.87 -1.23
CA ILE A 116 3.48 6.12 -0.85
C ILE A 116 2.47 7.20 -0.42
N SER A 117 1.20 6.83 -0.21
CA SER A 117 0.20 7.74 0.37
C SER A 117 0.45 7.93 1.86
N GLY A 118 0.10 9.08 2.39
CA GLY A 118 0.40 9.42 3.78
C GLY A 118 -0.66 10.27 4.46
N GLU A 119 -1.89 10.22 3.99
CA GLU A 119 -2.96 10.98 4.59
C GLU A 119 -3.71 10.13 5.63
N GLU A 120 -3.56 10.49 6.90
CA GLU A 120 -4.34 9.91 7.99
C GLU A 120 -5.74 10.51 8.02
N GLY A 121 -6.73 9.71 8.42
CA GLY A 121 -8.09 10.16 8.59
C GLY A 121 -8.91 10.25 7.29
N GLN A 122 -8.40 9.77 6.17
CA GLN A 122 -9.17 9.68 4.92
C GLN A 122 -10.29 8.66 5.07
N LYS A 123 -11.49 9.05 4.67
CA LYS A 123 -12.67 8.21 4.71
C LYS A 123 -12.77 7.40 3.43
N PHE A 124 -12.78 6.08 3.55
CA PHE A 124 -12.91 5.19 2.40
C PHE A 124 -14.24 5.40 1.66
N PRO A 125 -14.27 5.24 0.35
CA PRO A 125 -15.49 5.49 -0.44
C PRO A 125 -16.53 4.35 -0.32
N ILE A 126 -16.18 3.24 0.31
CA ILE A 126 -17.02 2.03 0.38
C ILE A 126 -17.30 1.69 1.84
N LYS A 127 -18.55 1.36 2.15
CA LYS A 127 -18.93 0.84 3.46
C LYS A 127 -18.50 -0.62 3.59
N ILE A 128 -17.81 -0.93 4.68
CA ILE A 128 -17.47 -2.31 5.04
C ILE A 128 -18.16 -2.74 6.34
N PRO A 129 -18.35 -4.04 6.58
CA PRO A 129 -18.93 -4.53 7.81
C PRO A 129 -17.94 -4.38 8.99
N PHE A 130 -18.42 -3.82 10.10
CA PHE A 130 -17.71 -3.78 11.38
C PHE A 130 -18.51 -4.58 12.42
N ILE A 131 -17.79 -5.36 13.23
CA ILE A 131 -18.39 -6.03 14.39
C ILE A 131 -18.26 -5.09 15.58
N ILE A 132 -19.38 -4.63 16.10
CA ILE A 132 -19.43 -3.85 17.34
C ILE A 132 -19.84 -4.73 18.50
N ASN A 133 -19.32 -4.40 19.71
CA ASN A 133 -19.50 -5.17 20.94
C ASN A 133 -19.19 -6.68 20.78
N PRO A 134 -17.98 -7.04 20.25
CA PRO A 134 -17.62 -8.44 20.05
C PRO A 134 -17.69 -9.20 21.38
N LYS A 135 -18.09 -10.47 21.32
CA LYS A 135 -18.21 -11.36 22.49
C LYS A 135 -19.24 -10.90 23.55
N SER A 136 -20.23 -10.10 23.20
CA SER A 136 -21.33 -9.69 24.07
C SER A 136 -22.68 -10.07 23.47
N VAL A 137 -23.74 -10.08 24.32
CA VAL A 137 -25.12 -10.30 23.86
C VAL A 137 -25.63 -9.21 22.92
N ASN A 138 -24.95 -8.06 22.89
CA ASN A 138 -25.26 -6.94 22.02
C ASN A 138 -24.33 -6.90 20.76
N MET A 139 -23.66 -7.99 20.46
CA MET A 139 -22.84 -8.11 19.27
C MET A 139 -23.71 -7.92 18.02
N ARG A 140 -23.29 -7.02 17.16
CA ARG A 140 -23.95 -6.77 15.87
C ARG A 140 -22.97 -6.33 14.81
N VAL A 141 -23.32 -6.57 13.55
CA VAL A 141 -22.60 -6.05 12.40
C VAL A 141 -23.23 -4.71 12.01
N VAL A 142 -22.39 -3.70 11.84
CA VAL A 142 -22.77 -2.39 11.29
C VAL A 142 -21.93 -2.12 10.03
N TYR A 143 -22.53 -1.46 9.05
CA TYR A 143 -21.81 -1.04 7.85
C TYR A 143 -21.46 0.43 7.97
N ASP A 144 -20.18 0.74 7.97
CA ASP A 144 -19.70 2.10 8.03
C ASP A 144 -18.50 2.29 7.10
N TYR A 145 -18.14 3.53 6.85
CA TYR A 145 -16.96 3.88 6.06
C TYR A 145 -15.71 3.76 6.93
N PRO A 146 -14.74 2.89 6.58
CA PRO A 146 -13.48 2.89 7.29
C PRO A 146 -12.75 4.20 7.12
N VAL A 147 -11.87 4.49 8.06
CA VAL A 147 -10.99 5.66 8.04
C VAL A 147 -9.56 5.15 8.06
N SER A 148 -8.70 5.69 7.21
CA SER A 148 -7.28 5.33 7.16
C SER A 148 -6.61 5.58 8.51
N LYS A 149 -5.86 4.59 9.00
CA LYS A 149 -5.17 4.63 10.28
C LYS A 149 -3.67 4.71 10.06
N GLY A 150 -3.11 5.83 10.46
CA GLY A 150 -1.66 5.97 10.56
C GLY A 150 -0.92 6.08 9.21
N ASN A 151 0.35 6.38 9.32
CA ASN A 151 1.28 6.63 8.22
C ASN A 151 2.48 5.67 8.33
N HIS A 152 2.24 4.40 8.71
CA HIS A 152 3.32 3.44 8.95
C HIS A 152 4.14 3.11 7.68
N ASN A 153 3.60 3.43 6.52
CA ASN A 153 4.24 3.31 5.22
C ASN A 153 5.15 4.50 4.87
N LEU A 154 5.02 5.63 5.56
CA LEU A 154 5.88 6.79 5.30
C LEU A 154 7.14 6.76 6.15
N ALA A 155 8.27 7.06 5.51
CA ALA A 155 9.52 7.24 6.23
C ALA A 155 9.44 8.44 7.18
N MET A 156 10.06 8.29 8.34
CA MET A 156 10.17 9.35 9.34
C MET A 156 11.63 9.77 9.54
N LEU A 157 11.82 11.05 9.83
CA LEU A 157 13.10 11.59 10.27
C LEU A 157 12.86 12.52 11.45
N LYS A 158 13.47 12.22 12.60
CA LYS A 158 13.31 12.98 13.87
C LYS A 158 11.84 13.15 14.28
N GLY A 159 11.06 12.08 14.17
CA GLY A 159 9.62 12.05 14.51
C GLY A 159 8.71 12.77 13.53
N ARG A 160 9.21 13.25 12.40
CA ARG A 160 8.41 13.88 11.34
C ARG A 160 8.26 12.93 10.15
N PHE A 161 7.03 12.73 9.67
CA PHE A 161 6.77 12.08 8.39
C PHE A 161 7.28 12.94 7.23
N ILE A 162 7.95 12.29 6.30
CA ILE A 162 8.50 12.94 5.11
C ILE A 162 7.68 12.55 3.90
N GLN A 163 7.22 13.55 3.17
CA GLN A 163 6.38 13.31 2.00
C GLN A 163 7.21 12.79 0.82
N PRO A 164 6.69 11.84 0.04
CA PRO A 164 7.37 11.30 -1.14
C PRO A 164 7.76 12.37 -2.16
N SER A 165 6.99 13.44 -2.27
CA SER A 165 7.27 14.57 -3.17
C SER A 165 8.59 15.28 -2.88
N GLU A 166 9.08 15.21 -1.64
CA GLU A 166 10.37 15.77 -1.24
C GLU A 166 11.56 14.95 -1.78
N PHE A 167 11.31 13.71 -2.22
CA PHE A 167 12.30 12.75 -2.70
C PHE A 167 11.93 12.07 -4.02
N ALA A 168 11.07 12.69 -4.83
CA ALA A 168 10.59 12.11 -6.08
C ALA A 168 11.73 11.75 -7.05
N ASP A 169 12.81 12.54 -7.10
CA ASP A 169 14.01 12.29 -7.88
C ASP A 169 14.71 10.98 -7.50
N LYS A 170 14.62 10.54 -6.24
CA LYS A 170 15.23 9.29 -5.75
C LYS A 170 14.41 8.06 -6.11
N ILE A 171 13.11 8.21 -6.29
CA ILE A 171 12.24 7.11 -6.72
C ILE A 171 12.47 6.78 -8.20
N ILE A 172 12.82 7.79 -9.01
CA ILE A 172 12.97 7.68 -10.47
C ILE A 172 14.37 7.20 -10.88
N GLN A 173 15.39 7.43 -10.05
CA GLN A 173 16.77 6.99 -10.29
C GLN A 173 16.93 5.48 -10.20
#